data_732b58a6390b5bcc180fba413f3af1e3
#
_entry.id   732b58a6390b5bcc180fba413f3af1e3
#
_cell.length_a   1.000
_cell.length_b   1.000
_cell.length_c   1.000
_cell.angle_alpha   90.00
_cell.angle_beta   90.00
_cell.angle_gamma   90.00
#
_symmetry.space_group_name_H-M   'P 1'
#
loop_
_entity.id
_entity.type
_entity.pdbx_description
1 polymer ?
#
loop_
_entity_poly.entity_id
_entity_poly.type
_entity_poly.pdbx_seq_one_letter_code
_entity_poly.pdbx_strand_id
1 'polypeptide(L)'
;HLCQTFQIGRQQASKDISAYNKLIGPNNLLYDRSLKGYVPAANFTPKLTAGVLEEYLALVTDYYDPLNILNSLKIQNCPLEEIRWPARNVDPALIRSLVEAIKSKQRMEVDYVSVQQPDREGRIIAPHTMVFTGERWHIRAWCEKNRDYRDFVLSRFRGTPELLGPSKNLVEDDLAWQTKVAMEILPNPDLTLAQQSVVAEDYGMLKGKMNITIRAQLVPYALNLLRININAEAENPLS
;
A
#
# COMPACT_ATOMS: atom_id res chain seq x y z
N HIS A 1 22.83 15.12 13.97
CA HIS A 1 21.83 14.51 13.09
C HIS A 1 20.50 15.26 13.14
N LEU A 2 19.66 15.17 14.22
CA LEU A 2 18.32 15.80 14.27
C LEU A 2 18.29 17.26 13.80
N CYS A 3 19.25 18.08 14.28
CA CYS A 3 19.30 19.50 13.89
C CYS A 3 19.50 19.70 12.38
N GLN A 4 20.30 18.85 11.75
CA GLN A 4 20.58 18.92 10.31
C GLN A 4 19.41 18.38 9.49
N THR A 5 18.85 17.24 9.91
CA THR A 5 17.77 16.57 9.21
C THR A 5 16.48 17.39 9.19
N PHE A 6 16.10 17.90 10.36
CA PHE A 6 14.84 18.64 10.51
C PHE A 6 15.03 20.15 10.49
N GLN A 7 16.26 20.64 10.23
CA GLN A 7 16.61 22.06 10.21
C GLN A 7 16.17 22.81 11.48
N ILE A 8 16.26 22.15 12.65
CA ILE A 8 15.90 22.69 13.95
C ILE A 8 17.14 23.05 14.77
N GLY A 9 16.99 24.03 15.67
CA GLY A 9 18.07 24.40 16.59
C GLY A 9 18.33 23.36 17.67
N ARG A 10 19.53 23.33 18.23
CA ARG A 10 19.93 22.40 19.33
C ARG A 10 18.97 22.45 20.52
N GLN A 11 18.50 23.64 20.89
CA GLN A 11 17.55 23.81 21.98
C GLN A 11 16.23 23.12 21.72
N GLN A 12 15.72 23.24 20.50
CA GLN A 12 14.49 22.56 20.10
C GLN A 12 14.67 21.04 20.10
N ALA A 13 15.74 20.53 19.46
CA ALA A 13 16.04 19.10 19.47
C ALA A 13 16.16 18.53 20.91
N SER A 14 16.80 19.28 21.82
CA SER A 14 16.92 18.86 23.23
C SER A 14 15.57 18.85 23.95
N LYS A 15 14.71 19.83 23.69
CA LYS A 15 13.33 19.87 24.23
C LYS A 15 12.50 18.70 23.71
N ASP A 16 12.59 18.39 22.43
CA ASP A 16 11.83 17.31 21.80
C ASP A 16 12.22 15.94 22.36
N ILE A 17 13.52 15.67 22.50
CA ILE A 17 14.01 14.43 23.13
C ILE A 17 13.57 14.36 24.60
N SER A 18 13.66 15.46 25.33
CA SER A 18 13.22 15.51 26.74
C SER A 18 11.71 15.27 26.86
N ALA A 19 10.93 15.86 25.95
CA ALA A 19 9.48 15.65 25.89
C ALA A 19 9.14 14.19 25.57
N TYR A 20 9.82 13.61 24.58
CA TYR A 20 9.66 12.19 24.25
C TYR A 20 9.93 11.29 25.48
N ASN A 21 11.09 11.47 26.12
CA ASN A 21 11.46 10.66 27.28
C ASN A 21 10.54 10.87 28.50
N LYS A 22 9.90 12.03 28.61
CA LYS A 22 9.02 12.33 29.74
C LYS A 22 7.57 11.87 29.50
N LEU A 23 7.05 12.05 28.28
CA LEU A 23 5.64 11.94 28.00
C LEU A 23 5.26 10.68 27.20
N ILE A 24 6.14 10.22 26.32
CA ILE A 24 5.84 9.17 25.33
C ILE A 24 6.54 7.86 25.67
N GLY A 25 7.84 7.89 25.82
CA GLY A 25 8.67 6.72 26.09
C GLY A 25 9.59 6.92 27.30
N PRO A 26 9.06 6.89 28.54
CA PRO A 26 9.89 7.07 29.73
C PRO A 26 11.07 6.11 29.76
N ASN A 27 12.27 6.67 29.92
CA ASN A 27 13.54 5.93 29.98
C ASN A 27 13.89 5.13 28.72
N ASN A 28 13.26 5.40 27.58
CA ASN A 28 13.55 4.74 26.31
C ASN A 28 14.90 5.15 25.72
N LEU A 29 15.31 6.40 25.93
CA LEU A 29 16.55 6.95 25.41
C LEU A 29 17.50 7.35 26.55
N LEU A 30 18.73 6.87 26.48
CA LEU A 30 19.80 7.20 27.43
C LEU A 30 20.85 8.08 26.76
N TYR A 31 21.34 9.08 27.46
CA TYR A 31 22.41 9.91 26.95
C TYR A 31 23.77 9.21 27.11
N ASP A 32 24.43 8.94 26.00
CA ASP A 32 25.79 8.40 25.95
C ASP A 32 26.81 9.54 25.84
N ARG A 33 27.69 9.64 26.84
CA ARG A 33 28.70 10.69 26.90
C ARG A 33 29.81 10.50 25.87
N SER A 34 30.12 9.26 25.50
CA SER A 34 31.17 8.93 24.54
C SER A 34 30.76 9.27 23.13
N LEU A 35 29.52 8.97 22.78
CA LEU A 35 28.91 9.28 21.50
C LEU A 35 28.35 10.71 21.43
N LYS A 36 28.31 11.42 22.57
CA LYS A 36 27.67 12.75 22.70
C LYS A 36 26.26 12.78 22.11
N GLY A 37 25.50 11.71 22.35
CA GLY A 37 24.18 11.51 21.76
C GLY A 37 23.29 10.61 22.61
N TYR A 38 22.06 10.41 22.14
CA TYR A 38 21.13 9.50 22.78
C TYR A 38 21.15 8.14 22.06
N VAL A 39 21.12 7.08 22.85
CA VAL A 39 21.04 5.69 22.40
C VAL A 39 19.81 5.04 23.00
N PRO A 40 19.23 4.01 22.34
CA PRO A 40 18.17 3.22 22.92
C PRO A 40 18.59 2.56 24.23
N ALA A 41 17.73 2.56 25.22
CA ALA A 41 17.94 1.80 26.46
C ALA A 41 17.83 0.29 26.17
N ALA A 42 18.39 -0.56 27.03
CA ALA A 42 18.31 -2.01 26.89
C ALA A 42 16.86 -2.54 26.86
N ASN A 43 15.94 -1.84 27.52
CA ASN A 43 14.52 -2.14 27.56
C ASN A 43 13.69 -1.23 26.63
N PHE A 44 14.32 -0.70 25.58
CA PHE A 44 13.63 0.16 24.61
C PHE A 44 12.39 -0.54 24.03
N THR A 45 11.28 0.16 24.04
CA THR A 45 10.04 -0.27 23.37
C THR A 45 9.55 0.83 22.45
N PRO A 46 9.28 0.55 21.17
CA PRO A 46 8.69 1.52 20.25
C PRO A 46 7.38 2.08 20.81
N LYS A 47 7.17 3.40 20.68
CA LYS A 47 5.95 4.09 21.14
C LYS A 47 5.25 4.88 20.04
N LEU A 48 5.99 5.24 18.99
CA LEU A 48 5.47 6.01 17.84
C LEU A 48 5.38 5.17 16.58
N THR A 49 5.92 3.95 16.64
CA THR A 49 5.92 2.97 15.55
C THR A 49 5.52 1.62 16.10
N ALA A 50 5.19 0.67 15.24
CA ALA A 50 4.92 -0.71 15.64
C ALA A 50 6.23 -1.48 15.95
N GLY A 51 7.38 -0.95 15.51
CA GLY A 51 8.69 -1.56 15.70
C GLY A 51 8.91 -2.82 14.87
N VAL A 52 8.25 -2.91 13.72
CA VAL A 52 8.37 -4.02 12.77
C VAL A 52 9.37 -3.68 11.67
N LEU A 53 9.96 -4.71 11.06
CA LEU A 53 10.96 -4.57 10.01
C LEU A 53 10.46 -3.75 8.82
N GLU A 54 9.20 -3.93 8.46
CA GLU A 54 8.56 -3.27 7.32
C GLU A 54 8.56 -1.74 7.46
N GLU A 55 8.38 -1.22 8.68
CA GLU A 55 8.47 0.23 8.93
C GLU A 55 9.90 0.73 8.67
N TYR A 56 10.91 0.00 9.14
CA TYR A 56 12.31 0.36 8.90
C TYR A 56 12.63 0.31 7.40
N LEU A 57 12.24 -0.76 6.72
CA LEU A 57 12.45 -0.90 5.28
C LEU A 57 11.72 0.19 4.49
N ALA A 58 10.49 0.52 4.87
CA ALA A 58 9.75 1.63 4.23
C ALA A 58 10.44 2.99 4.43
N LEU A 59 11.18 3.18 5.54
CA LEU A 59 11.96 4.38 5.76
C LEU A 59 13.26 4.44 4.95
N VAL A 60 13.90 3.31 4.69
CA VAL A 60 15.18 3.28 3.96
C VAL A 60 15.01 3.06 2.46
N THR A 61 13.86 2.55 2.01
CA THR A 61 13.49 2.52 0.62
C THR A 61 12.76 3.82 0.28
N ASP A 62 13.29 4.63 -0.63
CA ASP A 62 12.77 5.97 -1.05
C ASP A 62 11.30 5.96 -1.56
N TYR A 63 10.55 4.90 -1.30
CA TYR A 63 9.23 4.70 -1.90
C TYR A 63 8.19 5.76 -1.47
N TYR A 64 8.41 6.43 -0.33
CA TYR A 64 7.49 7.40 0.24
C TYR A 64 8.13 8.66 0.82
N ASP A 65 9.38 8.97 0.47
CA ASP A 65 10.00 10.22 0.91
C ASP A 65 10.00 11.30 -0.19
N PRO A 66 8.87 12.02 -0.38
CA PRO A 66 8.77 13.07 -1.38
C PRO A 66 9.68 14.27 -1.10
N LEU A 67 10.27 14.34 0.09
CA LEU A 67 11.10 15.45 0.54
C LEU A 67 12.58 15.07 0.70
N ASN A 68 12.97 13.84 0.35
CA ASN A 68 14.33 13.30 0.57
C ASN A 68 14.84 13.46 2.03
N ILE A 69 13.92 13.56 2.99
CA ILE A 69 14.27 13.77 4.41
C ILE A 69 15.09 12.58 4.90
N LEU A 70 14.77 11.39 4.45
CA LEU A 70 15.37 10.14 4.93
C LEU A 70 16.75 9.90 4.32
N ASN A 71 17.02 10.37 3.10
CA ASN A 71 18.36 10.40 2.53
C ASN A 71 19.31 11.28 3.34
N SER A 72 18.80 12.34 3.98
CA SER A 72 19.56 13.20 4.86
C SER A 72 19.87 12.56 6.23
N LEU A 73 19.10 11.55 6.64
CA LEU A 73 19.29 10.85 7.92
C LEU A 73 20.53 9.95 7.93
N LYS A 74 21.21 9.72 6.78
CA LYS A 74 22.36 8.81 6.68
C LYS A 74 22.13 7.47 7.40
N ILE A 75 20.91 6.93 7.32
CA ILE A 75 20.59 5.58 7.81
C ILE A 75 21.35 4.52 6.99
N GLN A 76 22.10 4.96 5.98
CA GLN A 76 22.81 4.18 4.98
C GLN A 76 24.13 3.52 5.49
N ASN A 77 24.13 2.97 6.69
CA ASN A 77 25.25 2.13 7.09
C ASN A 77 25.15 0.69 6.57
N CYS A 78 24.07 0.36 5.86
CA CYS A 78 23.88 -0.93 5.22
C CYS A 78 23.65 -0.75 3.72
N PRO A 79 24.46 -1.37 2.83
CA PRO A 79 24.12 -1.43 1.43
C PRO A 79 22.74 -2.09 1.25
N LEU A 80 21.86 -1.43 0.54
CA LEU A 80 20.51 -1.91 0.27
C LEU A 80 20.23 -1.82 -1.23
N GLU A 81 19.80 -2.92 -1.81
CA GLU A 81 19.34 -2.97 -3.20
C GLU A 81 17.87 -3.39 -3.23
N GLU A 82 17.08 -2.68 -4.01
CA GLU A 82 15.68 -2.95 -4.22
C GLU A 82 15.36 -3.13 -5.69
N ILE A 83 14.64 -4.18 -6.03
CA ILE A 83 14.10 -4.34 -7.37
C ILE A 83 12.87 -3.44 -7.48
N ARG A 84 13.01 -2.34 -8.24
CA ARG A 84 11.92 -1.40 -8.48
C ARG A 84 11.35 -1.60 -9.87
N TRP A 85 10.04 -1.80 -9.93
CA TRP A 85 9.34 -1.74 -11.19
C TRP A 85 9.33 -0.30 -11.71
N PRO A 86 9.50 -0.07 -13.02
CA PRO A 86 9.37 1.27 -13.59
C PRO A 86 8.03 1.90 -13.19
N ALA A 87 8.08 3.17 -12.80
CA ALA A 87 6.88 3.92 -12.49
C ALA A 87 5.94 3.92 -13.72
N ARG A 88 4.69 3.53 -13.50
CA ARG A 88 3.68 3.60 -14.55
C ARG A 88 3.23 5.05 -14.70
N ASN A 89 3.21 5.52 -15.93
CA ASN A 89 2.80 6.89 -16.20
C ASN A 89 1.29 7.04 -15.97
N VAL A 90 0.93 7.84 -14.98
CA VAL A 90 -0.44 8.23 -14.67
C VAL A 90 -0.48 9.75 -14.57
N ASP A 91 -1.34 10.39 -15.35
CA ASP A 91 -1.49 11.83 -15.31
C ASP A 91 -1.98 12.30 -13.93
N PRO A 92 -1.27 13.21 -13.24
CA PRO A 92 -1.74 13.78 -11.98
C PRO A 92 -3.10 14.48 -12.08
N ALA A 93 -3.48 15.00 -13.25
CA ALA A 93 -4.80 15.59 -13.48
C ALA A 93 -5.90 14.53 -13.37
N LEU A 94 -5.69 13.33 -13.92
CA LEU A 94 -6.60 12.21 -13.75
C LEU A 94 -6.83 11.88 -12.28
N ILE A 95 -5.76 11.81 -11.48
CA ILE A 95 -5.87 11.49 -10.04
C ILE A 95 -6.71 12.54 -9.31
N ARG A 96 -6.49 13.83 -9.60
CA ARG A 96 -7.30 14.91 -8.98
C ARG A 96 -8.78 14.77 -9.35
N SER A 97 -9.09 14.51 -10.61
CA SER A 97 -10.47 14.32 -11.07
C SER A 97 -11.13 13.08 -10.47
N LEU A 98 -10.39 11.97 -10.34
CA LEU A 98 -10.88 10.76 -9.68
C LEU A 98 -11.17 11.00 -8.19
N VAL A 99 -10.26 11.66 -7.49
CA VAL A 99 -10.46 12.01 -6.07
C VAL A 99 -11.68 12.91 -5.88
N GLU A 100 -11.86 13.90 -6.77
CA GLU A 100 -13.04 14.76 -6.74
C GLU A 100 -14.33 14.00 -7.01
N ALA A 101 -14.35 13.16 -8.06
CA ALA A 101 -15.51 12.33 -8.40
C ALA A 101 -15.90 11.39 -7.25
N ILE A 102 -14.93 10.77 -6.57
CA ILE A 102 -15.17 9.90 -5.40
C ILE A 102 -15.77 10.70 -4.25
N LYS A 103 -15.17 11.84 -3.89
CA LYS A 103 -15.62 12.68 -2.77
C LYS A 103 -17.03 13.22 -3.00
N SER A 104 -17.31 13.66 -4.23
CA SER A 104 -18.58 14.29 -4.60
C SER A 104 -19.62 13.27 -5.09
N LYS A 105 -19.29 11.96 -5.09
CA LYS A 105 -20.14 10.87 -5.58
C LYS A 105 -20.66 11.12 -7.00
N GLN A 106 -19.76 11.59 -7.88
CA GLN A 106 -20.08 11.97 -9.26
C GLN A 106 -19.66 10.88 -10.25
N ARG A 107 -20.38 10.88 -11.37
CA ARG A 107 -19.97 10.17 -12.58
C ARG A 107 -18.91 10.99 -13.30
N MET A 108 -18.11 10.32 -14.10
CA MET A 108 -17.16 10.97 -14.98
C MET A 108 -17.06 10.25 -16.31
N GLU A 109 -16.89 11.00 -17.39
CA GLU A 109 -16.52 10.47 -18.67
C GLU A 109 -15.00 10.36 -18.77
N VAL A 110 -14.54 9.21 -19.25
CA VAL A 110 -13.12 8.87 -19.36
C VAL A 110 -12.87 8.12 -20.64
N ASP A 111 -11.71 8.30 -21.22
CA ASP A 111 -11.21 7.41 -22.27
C ASP A 111 -10.39 6.30 -21.63
N TYR A 112 -10.67 5.08 -21.99
CA TYR A 112 -10.02 3.91 -21.43
C TYR A 112 -9.60 2.93 -22.51
N VAL A 113 -8.40 2.34 -22.35
CA VAL A 113 -7.92 1.25 -23.20
C VAL A 113 -7.77 -0.03 -22.36
N SER A 114 -8.16 -1.17 -22.92
CA SER A 114 -7.91 -2.47 -22.30
C SER A 114 -7.04 -3.33 -23.21
N VAL A 115 -6.45 -4.39 -22.66
CA VAL A 115 -5.64 -5.33 -23.47
C VAL A 115 -6.54 -6.06 -24.48
N GLN A 116 -7.77 -6.39 -24.09
CA GLN A 116 -8.73 -7.05 -24.96
C GLN A 116 -9.36 -6.12 -26.00
N GLN A 117 -9.44 -4.82 -25.70
CA GLN A 117 -9.94 -3.78 -26.59
C GLN A 117 -8.94 -2.61 -26.55
N PRO A 118 -7.90 -2.67 -27.42
CA PRO A 118 -6.83 -1.68 -27.40
C PRO A 118 -7.23 -0.32 -27.95
N ASP A 119 -8.37 -0.28 -28.67
CA ASP A 119 -8.91 0.97 -29.17
C ASP A 119 -9.38 1.86 -28.02
N ARG A 120 -9.08 3.15 -28.16
CA ARG A 120 -9.51 4.16 -27.21
C ARG A 120 -11.02 4.26 -27.22
N GLU A 121 -11.63 4.07 -26.08
CA GLU A 121 -13.08 4.07 -25.95
C GLU A 121 -13.54 4.98 -24.80
N GLY A 122 -14.48 5.87 -25.10
CA GLY A 122 -15.17 6.68 -24.10
C GLY A 122 -16.04 5.80 -23.19
N ARG A 123 -15.93 6.01 -21.89
CA ARG A 123 -16.72 5.33 -20.86
C ARG A 123 -17.20 6.29 -19.81
N ILE A 124 -18.46 6.11 -19.39
CA ILE A 124 -18.97 6.79 -18.21
C ILE A 124 -18.82 5.83 -17.03
N ILE A 125 -18.10 6.29 -16.00
CA ILE A 125 -17.86 5.54 -14.77
C ILE A 125 -18.26 6.37 -13.54
N ALA A 126 -18.68 5.70 -12.49
CA ALA A 126 -18.84 6.30 -11.15
C ALA A 126 -17.83 5.68 -10.20
N PRO A 127 -16.67 6.33 -10.00
CA PRO A 127 -15.60 5.80 -9.17
C PRO A 127 -15.95 5.89 -7.70
N HIS A 128 -15.57 4.90 -6.89
CA HIS A 128 -15.78 4.95 -5.45
C HIS A 128 -14.56 4.61 -4.61
N THR A 129 -13.59 3.82 -5.10
CA THR A 129 -12.42 3.44 -4.29
C THR A 129 -11.17 3.26 -5.14
N MET A 130 -10.06 3.83 -4.69
CA MET A 130 -8.73 3.53 -5.23
C MET A 130 -8.18 2.28 -4.54
N VAL A 131 -7.65 1.35 -5.32
CA VAL A 131 -7.14 0.05 -4.85
C VAL A 131 -5.73 -0.16 -5.34
N PHE A 132 -4.81 -0.43 -4.42
CA PHE A 132 -3.48 -0.92 -4.74
C PHE A 132 -3.44 -2.44 -4.57
N THR A 133 -3.06 -3.17 -5.61
CA THR A 133 -3.06 -4.63 -5.62
C THR A 133 -1.69 -5.24 -5.34
N GLY A 134 -0.74 -4.44 -4.81
CA GLY A 134 0.66 -4.86 -4.64
C GLY A 134 1.51 -4.62 -5.89
N GLU A 135 0.91 -4.60 -7.06
CA GLU A 135 1.59 -4.41 -8.35
C GLU A 135 1.20 -3.10 -9.04
N ARG A 136 -0.07 -2.75 -9.01
CA ARG A 136 -0.60 -1.58 -9.72
C ARG A 136 -1.81 -0.98 -9.02
N TRP A 137 -2.06 0.29 -9.31
CA TRP A 137 -3.24 0.99 -8.86
C TRP A 137 -4.42 0.77 -9.79
N HIS A 138 -5.58 0.55 -9.20
CA HIS A 138 -6.87 0.46 -9.85
C HIS A 138 -7.83 1.47 -9.26
N ILE A 139 -8.87 1.79 -10.02
CA ILE A 139 -10.07 2.45 -9.53
C ILE A 139 -11.24 1.49 -9.64
N ARG A 140 -11.90 1.20 -8.52
CA ARG A 140 -13.16 0.47 -8.49
C ARG A 140 -14.28 1.44 -8.81
N ALA A 141 -15.09 1.14 -9.82
CA ALA A 141 -16.13 2.03 -10.31
C ALA A 141 -17.30 1.26 -10.91
N TRP A 142 -18.50 1.82 -10.80
CA TRP A 142 -19.61 1.42 -11.67
C TRP A 142 -19.32 1.84 -13.11
N CYS A 143 -19.53 0.95 -14.05
CA CYS A 143 -19.38 1.21 -15.48
C CYS A 143 -20.76 1.21 -16.15
N GLU A 144 -21.20 2.35 -16.67
CA GLU A 144 -22.52 2.45 -17.31
C GLU A 144 -22.64 1.56 -18.56
N LYS A 145 -21.56 1.43 -19.33
CA LYS A 145 -21.53 0.56 -20.51
C LYS A 145 -21.76 -0.91 -20.14
N ASN A 146 -21.07 -1.39 -19.11
CA ASN A 146 -21.14 -2.79 -18.69
C ASN A 146 -22.30 -3.06 -17.72
N ARG A 147 -22.89 -2.01 -17.13
CA ARG A 147 -23.88 -2.10 -16.05
C ARG A 147 -23.42 -2.98 -14.90
N ASP A 148 -22.16 -2.77 -14.51
CA ASP A 148 -21.48 -3.59 -13.51
C ASP A 148 -20.35 -2.80 -12.85
N TYR A 149 -19.98 -3.17 -11.61
CA TYR A 149 -18.80 -2.65 -10.93
C TYR A 149 -17.54 -3.33 -11.45
N ARG A 150 -16.56 -2.53 -11.88
CA ARG A 150 -15.31 -3.01 -12.46
C ARG A 150 -14.10 -2.29 -11.92
N ASP A 151 -12.96 -2.97 -12.06
CA ASP A 151 -11.66 -2.42 -11.71
C ASP A 151 -10.98 -1.88 -12.98
N PHE A 152 -10.63 -0.61 -12.96
CA PHE A 152 -9.95 0.07 -14.05
C PHE A 152 -8.50 0.36 -13.64
N VAL A 153 -7.54 -0.11 -14.43
CA VAL A 153 -6.11 0.14 -14.18
C VAL A 153 -5.79 1.60 -14.45
N LEU A 154 -5.22 2.32 -13.48
CA LEU A 154 -4.99 3.77 -13.60
C LEU A 154 -4.12 4.16 -14.79
N SER A 155 -3.11 3.38 -15.12
CA SER A 155 -2.21 3.66 -16.26
C SER A 155 -2.85 3.44 -17.64
N ARG A 156 -4.08 2.95 -17.68
CA ARG A 156 -4.82 2.70 -18.95
C ARG A 156 -5.83 3.80 -19.30
N PHE A 157 -5.99 4.81 -18.46
CA PHE A 157 -6.78 5.99 -18.79
C PHE A 157 -6.04 6.85 -19.81
N ARG A 158 -6.79 7.53 -20.66
CA ARG A 158 -6.28 8.43 -21.70
C ARG A 158 -7.06 9.74 -21.69
N GLY A 159 -6.41 10.81 -22.17
CA GLY A 159 -7.06 12.12 -22.27
C GLY A 159 -7.40 12.73 -20.92
N THR A 160 -8.21 13.77 -20.98
CA THR A 160 -8.68 14.51 -19.80
C THR A 160 -10.08 14.05 -19.43
N PRO A 161 -10.29 13.57 -18.20
CA PRO A 161 -11.62 13.17 -17.76
C PRO A 161 -12.55 14.37 -17.58
N GLU A 162 -13.85 14.17 -17.81
CA GLU A 162 -14.89 15.15 -17.61
C GLU A 162 -15.83 14.71 -16.48
N LEU A 163 -16.06 15.59 -15.50
CA LEU A 163 -17.00 15.34 -14.41
C LEU A 163 -18.44 15.55 -14.92
N LEU A 164 -19.27 14.56 -14.65
CA LEU A 164 -20.67 14.56 -15.02
C LEU A 164 -21.58 14.70 -13.83
N GLY A 165 -22.55 15.01 -13.49
CA GLY A 165 -23.39 15.11 -12.30
C GLY A 165 -23.40 13.85 -11.42
N PRO A 166 -24.15 13.85 -10.34
CA PRO A 166 -24.12 12.82 -9.31
C PRO A 166 -24.46 11.40 -9.84
N SER A 167 -23.86 10.40 -9.22
CA SER A 167 -24.14 9.00 -9.51
C SER A 167 -25.32 8.48 -8.68
N LYS A 168 -26.09 7.57 -9.26
CA LYS A 168 -27.08 6.76 -8.54
C LYS A 168 -26.48 5.46 -8.00
N ASN A 169 -25.35 5.00 -8.58
CA ASN A 169 -24.67 3.77 -8.20
C ASN A 169 -23.52 4.14 -7.25
N LEU A 170 -23.66 3.78 -5.99
CA LEU A 170 -22.75 4.15 -4.91
C LEU A 170 -21.94 2.93 -4.46
N VAL A 171 -20.95 3.16 -3.59
CA VAL A 171 -20.13 2.10 -3.01
C VAL A 171 -20.96 1.09 -2.22
N GLU A 172 -22.06 1.52 -1.64
CA GLU A 172 -23.01 0.69 -0.88
C GLU A 172 -23.71 -0.35 -1.78
N ASP A 173 -23.84 -0.09 -3.08
CA ASP A 173 -24.49 -0.95 -4.05
C ASP A 173 -23.53 -2.00 -4.65
N ASP A 174 -22.24 -1.86 -4.44
CA ASP A 174 -21.23 -2.83 -4.88
C ASP A 174 -21.16 -4.02 -3.90
N LEU A 175 -21.98 -5.03 -4.14
CA LEU A 175 -22.08 -6.21 -3.28
C LEU A 175 -20.75 -6.94 -3.11
N ALA A 176 -19.95 -7.09 -4.19
CA ALA A 176 -18.63 -7.73 -4.09
C ALA A 176 -17.65 -6.92 -3.25
N TRP A 177 -17.80 -5.59 -3.25
CA TRP A 177 -17.02 -4.71 -2.40
C TRP A 177 -17.50 -4.71 -0.95
N GLN A 178 -18.80 -4.77 -0.72
CA GLN A 178 -19.37 -4.81 0.63
C GLN A 178 -19.18 -6.17 1.31
N THR A 179 -19.12 -7.25 0.55
CA THR A 179 -18.92 -8.59 1.08
C THR A 179 -17.48 -8.78 1.53
N LYS A 180 -17.32 -9.25 2.78
CA LYS A 180 -16.02 -9.68 3.31
C LYS A 180 -15.99 -11.20 3.39
N VAL A 181 -14.87 -11.78 3.02
CA VAL A 181 -14.61 -13.22 3.12
C VAL A 181 -13.42 -13.48 4.00
N ALA A 182 -13.49 -14.52 4.79
CA ALA A 182 -12.36 -15.04 5.56
C ALA A 182 -11.65 -16.08 4.70
N MET A 183 -10.34 -15.89 4.49
CA MET A 183 -9.47 -16.84 3.80
C MET A 183 -8.56 -17.49 4.82
N GLU A 184 -8.56 -18.82 4.86
CA GLU A 184 -7.57 -19.61 5.61
C GLU A 184 -6.49 -20.06 4.65
N ILE A 185 -5.24 -19.73 4.92
CA ILE A 185 -4.09 -20.03 4.10
C ILE A 185 -3.22 -20.99 4.86
N LEU A 186 -2.83 -22.08 4.19
CA LEU A 186 -2.03 -23.18 4.71
C LEU A 186 -0.77 -23.33 3.86
N PRO A 187 0.32 -23.86 4.41
CA PRO A 187 1.45 -24.32 3.60
C PRO A 187 1.00 -25.35 2.57
N ASN A 188 1.69 -25.42 1.42
CA ASN A 188 1.38 -26.39 0.38
C ASN A 188 1.43 -27.83 0.96
N PRO A 189 0.35 -28.62 0.83
CA PRO A 189 0.29 -29.99 1.37
C PRO A 189 1.30 -30.96 0.72
N ASP A 190 1.83 -30.63 -0.46
CA ASP A 190 2.87 -31.45 -1.14
C ASP A 190 4.24 -31.33 -0.47
N LEU A 191 4.43 -30.38 0.43
CA LEU A 191 5.65 -30.21 1.21
C LEU A 191 5.71 -31.22 2.37
N THR A 192 6.92 -31.62 2.74
CA THR A 192 7.13 -32.41 3.97
C THR A 192 6.75 -31.56 5.20
N LEU A 193 6.43 -32.22 6.32
CA LEU A 193 6.05 -31.50 7.56
C LEU A 193 7.12 -30.49 8.02
N ALA A 194 8.41 -30.85 7.86
CA ALA A 194 9.51 -29.93 8.20
C ALA A 194 9.51 -28.69 7.29
N GLN A 195 9.28 -28.85 6.00
CA GLN A 195 9.18 -27.73 5.05
C GLN A 195 7.94 -26.88 5.32
N GLN A 196 6.80 -27.49 5.65
CA GLN A 196 5.59 -26.78 6.03
C GLN A 196 5.82 -25.92 7.28
N SER A 197 6.58 -26.42 8.27
CA SER A 197 6.95 -25.65 9.47
C SER A 197 7.76 -24.42 9.11
N VAL A 198 8.75 -24.54 8.23
CA VAL A 198 9.57 -23.41 7.77
C VAL A 198 8.69 -22.35 7.09
N VAL A 199 7.80 -22.76 6.18
CA VAL A 199 6.86 -21.84 5.51
C VAL A 199 5.93 -21.17 6.52
N ALA A 200 5.41 -21.94 7.48
CA ALA A 200 4.54 -21.39 8.50
C ALA A 200 5.24 -20.35 9.38
N GLU A 201 6.50 -20.57 9.74
CA GLU A 201 7.29 -19.60 10.50
C GLU A 201 7.61 -18.35 9.68
N ASP A 202 8.01 -18.51 8.41
CA ASP A 202 8.35 -17.42 7.49
C ASP A 202 7.17 -16.47 7.27
N TYR A 203 5.96 -16.99 7.14
CA TYR A 203 4.73 -16.23 7.02
C TYR A 203 4.06 -15.83 8.35
N GLY A 204 4.67 -16.13 9.49
CA GLY A 204 4.10 -15.85 10.81
C GLY A 204 2.76 -16.56 11.07
N MET A 205 2.57 -17.75 10.52
CA MET A 205 1.35 -18.52 10.66
C MET A 205 1.16 -19.04 12.07
N LEU A 206 -0.01 -18.82 12.66
CA LEU A 206 -0.35 -19.32 13.97
C LEU A 206 -0.91 -20.75 13.85
N LYS A 207 -0.25 -21.71 14.51
CA LYS A 207 -0.62 -23.15 14.44
C LYS A 207 -0.68 -23.69 13.00
N GLY A 208 0.28 -23.25 12.18
CA GLY A 208 0.39 -23.70 10.79
C GLY A 208 -0.63 -23.11 9.83
N LYS A 209 -1.33 -22.03 10.21
CA LYS A 209 -2.31 -21.35 9.35
C LYS A 209 -2.32 -19.86 9.53
N MET A 210 -2.66 -19.14 8.47
CA MET A 210 -2.89 -17.72 8.48
C MET A 210 -4.34 -17.42 8.04
N ASN A 211 -5.04 -16.61 8.83
CA ASN A 211 -6.40 -16.18 8.53
C ASN A 211 -6.39 -14.70 8.17
N ILE A 212 -6.90 -14.36 6.99
CA ILE A 212 -7.07 -13.00 6.55
C ILE A 212 -8.53 -12.74 6.16
N THR A 213 -9.04 -11.57 6.53
CA THR A 213 -10.38 -11.14 6.12
C THR A 213 -10.24 -10.00 5.12
N ILE A 214 -10.73 -10.22 3.91
CA ILE A 214 -10.65 -9.25 2.81
C ILE A 214 -12.00 -9.10 2.10
N ARG A 215 -12.13 -8.06 1.29
CA ARG A 215 -13.31 -7.90 0.43
C ARG A 215 -13.33 -8.99 -0.65
N ALA A 216 -14.50 -9.53 -0.96
CA ALA A 216 -14.65 -10.60 -1.96
C ALA A 216 -14.02 -10.22 -3.31
N GLN A 217 -14.19 -8.96 -3.72
CA GLN A 217 -13.56 -8.43 -4.94
C GLN A 217 -12.03 -8.49 -4.95
N LEU A 218 -11.38 -8.47 -3.79
CA LEU A 218 -9.93 -8.45 -3.69
C LEU A 218 -9.30 -9.85 -3.60
N VAL A 219 -10.12 -10.90 -3.49
CA VAL A 219 -9.63 -12.29 -3.38
C VAL A 219 -8.71 -12.69 -4.52
N PRO A 220 -9.06 -12.45 -5.81
CA PRO A 220 -8.16 -12.82 -6.92
C PRO A 220 -6.79 -12.15 -6.83
N TYR A 221 -6.74 -10.89 -6.42
CA TYR A 221 -5.48 -10.16 -6.24
C TYR A 221 -4.65 -10.72 -5.09
N ALA A 222 -5.29 -11.04 -3.96
CA ALA A 222 -4.59 -11.64 -2.81
C ALA A 222 -3.99 -13.00 -3.17
N LEU A 223 -4.72 -13.83 -3.91
CA LEU A 223 -4.24 -15.12 -4.37
C LEU A 223 -3.05 -14.98 -5.33
N ASN A 224 -3.10 -14.01 -6.25
CA ASN A 224 -1.97 -13.70 -7.13
C ASN A 224 -0.73 -13.24 -6.34
N LEU A 225 -0.89 -12.39 -5.32
CA LEU A 225 0.21 -11.96 -4.45
C LEU A 225 0.86 -13.15 -3.71
N LEU A 226 0.05 -14.09 -3.28
CA LEU A 226 0.49 -15.32 -2.64
C LEU A 226 0.97 -16.38 -3.64
N ARG A 227 0.93 -16.09 -4.95
CA ARG A 227 1.27 -17.02 -6.03
C ARG A 227 0.48 -18.34 -5.99
N ILE A 228 -0.78 -18.25 -5.52
CA ILE A 228 -1.70 -19.38 -5.48
C ILE A 228 -2.49 -19.38 -6.79
N ASN A 229 -2.22 -20.36 -7.64
CA ASN A 229 -2.97 -20.56 -8.88
C ASN A 229 -4.25 -21.34 -8.57
N ILE A 230 -5.40 -20.73 -8.73
CA ILE A 230 -6.71 -21.40 -8.58
C ILE A 230 -7.04 -22.25 -9.81
N ASN A 231 -6.51 -21.86 -10.98
CA ASN A 231 -6.64 -22.59 -12.25
C ASN A 231 -5.29 -22.64 -12.94
N ALA A 232 -4.75 -23.82 -13.10
CA ALA A 232 -3.57 -24.06 -13.94
C ALA A 232 -3.79 -23.71 -15.43
N GLU A 233 -5.05 -23.39 -15.82
CA GLU A 233 -5.46 -23.01 -17.18
C GLU A 233 -5.83 -21.52 -17.31
N ALA A 234 -5.84 -20.73 -16.23
CA ALA A 234 -6.14 -19.32 -16.32
C ALA A 234 -4.87 -18.53 -16.59
N GLU A 235 -4.74 -18.19 -17.84
CA GLU A 235 -3.86 -17.23 -18.51
C GLU A 235 -3.07 -16.26 -17.65
N ASN A 236 -1.79 -16.20 -18.02
CA ASN A 236 -0.74 -15.25 -17.67
C ASN A 236 -1.26 -13.87 -17.18
N PRO A 237 -1.04 -13.45 -15.92
CA PRO A 237 -1.51 -12.18 -15.39
C PRO A 237 -0.87 -10.93 -16.03
N LEU A 238 -0.02 -11.12 -17.03
CA LEU A 238 0.60 -10.03 -17.80
C LEU A 238 -0.14 -9.71 -19.11
N SER A 239 -1.20 -10.45 -19.47
CA SER A 239 -2.05 -10.13 -20.63
C SER A 239 -3.14 -9.12 -20.32
#